data_1e14ebbaed2929fcc59dd33684ba3dca
#
_entry.id   1e14ebbaed2929fcc59dd33684ba3dca
#
_cell.length_a   1.000
_cell.length_b   1.000
_cell.length_c   1.000
_cell.angle_alpha   90.00
_cell.angle_beta   90.00
_cell.angle_gamma   90.00
#
_symmetry.space_group_name_H-M   'P 1'
#
loop_
_entity.id
_entity.type
_entity.pdbx_description
1 polymer ?
#
loop_
_entity_poly.entity_id
_entity_poly.type
_entity_poly.pdbx_seq_one_letter_code
_entity_poly.pdbx_strand_id
1 'polypeptide(L)'
;YKRQILHPDEYAKRLKLLKKNGLKITVYDEKKLKKLGMNTLLGVGQGSVRGSYLVTMEWKGLKNNSKPLAFVGKGVCFDTGGISLKPAKFMEDMTYDMAGSATVVGLMKSLAMRKAKVNAVGIVGLVENMPGGNAQRPGDIVKSYSGKTVEILNTDAEGRLVLADALTFTEEKLSLIHI
;
A
#
# COMPACT_ATOMS: atom_id res chain seq x y z
N TYR A 1 -7.99 18.23 -8.10
CA TYR A 1 -9.00 17.15 -7.87
C TYR A 1 -8.40 15.83 -7.38
N LYS A 2 -7.06 15.57 -7.47
CA LYS A 2 -6.48 14.25 -7.15
C LYS A 2 -6.70 13.85 -5.68
N ARG A 3 -6.28 14.67 -4.72
CA ARG A 3 -6.37 14.35 -3.28
C ARG A 3 -7.80 14.30 -2.76
N GLN A 4 -8.64 15.24 -3.17
CA GLN A 4 -10.03 15.34 -2.71
C GLN A 4 -10.87 14.14 -3.14
N ILE A 5 -10.47 13.48 -4.23
CA ILE A 5 -11.16 12.32 -4.80
C ILE A 5 -10.39 11.04 -4.49
N LEU A 6 -9.07 11.00 -4.76
CA LEU A 6 -8.26 9.79 -4.66
C LEU A 6 -7.63 9.66 -3.26
N HIS A 7 -8.46 9.59 -2.22
CA HIS A 7 -8.05 9.16 -0.89
C HIS A 7 -8.04 7.61 -0.80
N PRO A 8 -7.47 6.99 0.24
CA PRO A 8 -7.28 5.53 0.31
C PRO A 8 -8.56 4.72 0.07
N ASP A 9 -9.70 5.16 0.66
CA ASP A 9 -10.99 4.47 0.51
C ASP A 9 -11.46 4.44 -0.96
N GLU A 10 -11.42 5.60 -1.64
CA GLU A 10 -11.83 5.70 -3.04
C GLU A 10 -10.85 4.97 -3.96
N TYR A 11 -9.55 5.03 -3.63
CA TYR A 11 -8.54 4.29 -4.40
C TYR A 11 -8.81 2.78 -4.32
N ALA A 12 -8.98 2.23 -3.11
CA ALA A 12 -9.33 0.83 -2.91
C ALA A 12 -10.61 0.44 -3.64
N LYS A 13 -11.63 1.32 -3.64
CA LYS A 13 -12.89 1.14 -4.38
C LYS A 13 -12.66 1.09 -5.89
N ARG A 14 -11.85 1.99 -6.44
CA ARG A 14 -11.53 2.02 -7.88
C ARG A 14 -10.75 0.78 -8.31
N LEU A 15 -9.84 0.28 -7.47
CA LEU A 15 -9.10 -0.95 -7.77
C LEU A 15 -10.03 -2.16 -7.89
N LYS A 16 -11.12 -2.23 -7.11
CA LYS A 16 -12.13 -3.29 -7.26
C LYS A 16 -12.74 -3.35 -8.66
N LEU A 17 -12.83 -2.22 -9.36
CA LEU A 17 -13.38 -2.16 -10.72
C LEU A 17 -12.50 -2.88 -11.74
N LEU A 18 -11.22 -3.11 -11.44
CA LEU A 18 -10.30 -3.82 -12.33
C LEU A 18 -10.63 -5.31 -12.47
N LYS A 19 -11.53 -5.84 -11.64
CA LYS A 19 -12.10 -7.19 -11.84
C LYS A 19 -12.68 -7.38 -13.24
N LYS A 20 -13.26 -6.33 -13.83
CA LYS A 20 -13.78 -6.35 -15.20
C LYS A 20 -12.71 -6.65 -16.27
N ASN A 21 -11.44 -6.42 -15.95
CA ASN A 21 -10.32 -6.72 -16.81
C ASN A 21 -9.75 -8.15 -16.61
N GLY A 22 -10.37 -8.96 -15.73
CA GLY A 22 -9.92 -10.32 -15.42
C GLY A 22 -8.94 -10.43 -14.27
N LEU A 23 -8.65 -9.32 -13.56
CA LEU A 23 -7.82 -9.36 -12.35
C LEU A 23 -8.63 -9.90 -11.15
N LYS A 24 -8.03 -10.79 -10.37
CA LYS A 24 -8.58 -11.13 -9.05
C LYS A 24 -8.11 -10.08 -8.05
N ILE A 25 -9.05 -9.33 -7.48
CA ILE A 25 -8.78 -8.25 -6.54
C ILE A 25 -9.22 -8.64 -5.14
N THR A 26 -8.30 -8.54 -4.18
CA THR A 26 -8.61 -8.68 -2.76
C THR A 26 -8.27 -7.39 -2.03
N VAL A 27 -9.19 -6.90 -1.20
CA VAL A 27 -9.00 -5.69 -0.38
C VAL A 27 -8.98 -6.08 1.09
N TYR A 28 -7.92 -5.71 1.76
CA TYR A 28 -7.75 -5.83 3.20
C TYR A 28 -7.98 -4.44 3.81
N ASP A 29 -9.08 -4.30 4.54
CA ASP A 29 -9.42 -3.11 5.32
C ASP A 29 -8.69 -3.10 6.67
N GLU A 30 -8.78 -2.02 7.44
CA GLU A 30 -8.11 -1.89 8.74
C GLU A 30 -8.41 -3.05 9.70
N LYS A 31 -9.64 -3.55 9.71
CA LYS A 31 -10.02 -4.68 10.57
C LYS A 31 -9.23 -5.94 10.22
N LYS A 32 -9.03 -6.19 8.93
CA LYS A 32 -8.22 -7.31 8.44
C LYS A 32 -6.72 -7.07 8.66
N LEU A 33 -6.25 -5.82 8.42
CA LEU A 33 -4.86 -5.45 8.66
C LEU A 33 -4.47 -5.60 10.13
N LYS A 34 -5.34 -5.18 11.06
CA LYS A 34 -5.16 -5.38 12.51
C LYS A 34 -5.08 -6.86 12.87
N LYS A 35 -5.96 -7.71 12.32
CA LYS A 35 -5.92 -9.16 12.54
C LYS A 35 -4.65 -9.82 12.01
N LEU A 36 -4.07 -9.27 10.93
CA LEU A 36 -2.81 -9.73 10.36
C LEU A 36 -1.59 -9.20 11.13
N GLY A 37 -1.72 -8.16 11.94
CA GLY A 37 -0.60 -7.53 12.64
C GLY A 37 0.23 -6.61 11.75
N MET A 38 -0.36 -6.01 10.71
CA MET A 38 0.29 -5.06 9.80
C MET A 38 0.38 -3.66 10.43
N ASN A 39 1.07 -3.57 11.57
CA ASN A 39 1.02 -2.34 12.37
C ASN A 39 1.94 -1.25 11.84
N THR A 40 2.97 -1.56 11.04
CA THR A 40 3.81 -0.51 10.42
C THR A 40 3.01 0.24 9.34
N LEU A 41 2.20 -0.46 8.55
CA LEU A 41 1.28 0.18 7.60
C LEU A 41 0.17 0.95 8.33
N LEU A 42 -0.45 0.34 9.33
CA LEU A 42 -1.52 0.96 10.12
C LEU A 42 -1.03 2.20 10.87
N GLY A 43 0.19 2.17 11.43
CA GLY A 43 0.79 3.28 12.15
C GLY A 43 0.90 4.54 11.30
N VAL A 44 1.26 4.39 10.02
CA VAL A 44 1.31 5.54 9.10
C VAL A 44 -0.06 6.19 8.93
N GLY A 45 -1.12 5.39 8.77
CA GLY A 45 -2.46 5.91 8.50
C GLY A 45 -3.25 6.35 9.72
N GLN A 46 -2.79 6.07 10.94
CA GLN A 46 -3.62 6.25 12.16
C GLN A 46 -3.91 7.71 12.52
N GLY A 47 -3.16 8.67 11.96
CA GLY A 47 -3.44 10.11 12.12
C GLY A 47 -4.52 10.65 11.17
N SER A 48 -4.88 9.90 10.13
CA SER A 48 -5.91 10.27 9.18
C SER A 48 -7.31 9.85 9.65
N VAL A 49 -8.33 10.59 9.20
CA VAL A 49 -9.75 10.17 9.32
C VAL A 49 -10.13 9.14 8.25
N ARG A 50 -9.23 8.84 7.31
CA ARG A 50 -9.42 7.86 6.24
C ARG A 50 -8.88 6.51 6.65
N GLY A 51 -9.53 5.45 6.17
CA GLY A 51 -9.06 4.09 6.44
C GLY A 51 -7.76 3.74 5.70
N SER A 52 -7.02 2.78 6.26
CA SER A 52 -5.83 2.19 5.63
C SER A 52 -6.17 0.87 4.96
N TYR A 53 -5.55 0.58 3.82
CA TYR A 53 -5.84 -0.62 3.03
C TYR A 53 -4.57 -1.27 2.49
N LEU A 54 -4.60 -2.59 2.34
CA LEU A 54 -3.73 -3.33 1.43
C LEU A 54 -4.60 -3.91 0.33
N VAL A 55 -4.19 -3.75 -0.93
CA VAL A 55 -4.92 -4.31 -2.07
C VAL A 55 -4.00 -5.22 -2.86
N THR A 56 -4.44 -6.45 -3.12
CA THR A 56 -3.75 -7.39 -4.01
C THR A 56 -4.51 -7.50 -5.34
N MET A 57 -3.76 -7.55 -6.43
CA MET A 57 -4.24 -7.68 -7.80
C MET A 57 -3.54 -8.87 -8.44
N GLU A 58 -4.22 -9.98 -8.66
CA GLU A 58 -3.62 -11.20 -9.24
C GLU A 58 -4.01 -11.32 -10.71
N TRP A 59 -3.02 -11.58 -11.57
CA TRP A 59 -3.17 -11.94 -12.96
C TRP A 59 -2.61 -13.35 -13.19
N LYS A 60 -3.44 -14.27 -13.70
CA LYS A 60 -3.06 -15.63 -14.08
C LYS A 60 -3.07 -15.73 -15.61
N GLY A 61 -1.97 -15.41 -16.24
CA GLY A 61 -1.81 -15.47 -17.69
C GLY A 61 -1.27 -16.80 -18.21
N LEU A 62 -0.75 -17.64 -17.30
CA LEU A 62 -0.27 -18.99 -17.61
C LEU A 62 -1.20 -20.03 -16.99
N LYS A 63 -1.36 -21.19 -17.69
CA LYS A 63 -2.14 -22.32 -17.20
C LYS A 63 -1.37 -23.20 -16.19
N ASN A 64 -0.07 -22.98 -16.03
CA ASN A 64 0.77 -23.71 -15.10
C ASN A 64 0.78 -23.07 -13.71
N ASN A 65 1.31 -23.80 -12.72
CA ASN A 65 1.46 -23.33 -11.34
C ASN A 65 2.80 -22.59 -11.11
N SER A 66 3.36 -21.95 -12.14
CA SER A 66 4.56 -21.14 -11.96
C SER A 66 4.32 -20.00 -10.96
N LYS A 67 5.34 -19.74 -10.13
CA LYS A 67 5.29 -18.62 -9.17
C LYS A 67 5.10 -17.31 -9.91
N PRO A 68 4.24 -16.41 -9.39
CA PRO A 68 4.01 -15.11 -10.03
C PRO A 68 5.19 -14.17 -9.81
N LEU A 69 5.38 -13.22 -10.73
CA LEU A 69 6.18 -12.03 -10.48
C LEU A 69 5.38 -11.10 -9.55
N ALA A 70 6.03 -10.58 -8.50
CA ALA A 70 5.41 -9.66 -7.56
C ALA A 70 5.89 -8.22 -7.79
N PHE A 71 4.95 -7.30 -7.73
CA PHE A 71 5.17 -5.86 -7.82
C PHE A 71 4.53 -5.19 -6.62
N VAL A 72 5.34 -4.51 -5.80
CA VAL A 72 4.86 -3.86 -4.58
C VAL A 72 4.98 -2.35 -4.75
N GLY A 73 3.92 -1.61 -4.44
CA GLY A 73 3.83 -0.17 -4.65
C GLY A 73 3.41 0.62 -3.41
N LYS A 74 4.14 1.70 -3.12
CA LYS A 74 3.78 2.69 -2.12
C LYS A 74 2.57 3.49 -2.61
N GLY A 75 1.54 3.59 -1.77
CA GLY A 75 0.29 4.29 -2.06
C GLY A 75 -0.09 5.30 -0.96
N VAL A 76 0.83 6.19 -0.60
CA VAL A 76 0.52 7.30 0.30
C VAL A 76 -0.24 8.36 -0.50
N CYS A 77 -1.57 8.43 -0.30
CA CYS A 77 -2.46 9.28 -1.11
C CYS A 77 -2.24 10.78 -0.85
N PHE A 78 -1.82 11.12 0.35
CA PHE A 78 -1.29 12.42 0.72
C PHE A 78 -0.31 12.27 1.89
N ASP A 79 0.81 12.99 1.83
CA ASP A 79 1.87 12.92 2.83
C ASP A 79 2.19 14.30 3.39
N THR A 80 1.78 14.55 4.63
CA THR A 80 2.17 15.75 5.36
C THR A 80 3.46 15.59 6.14
N GLY A 81 4.02 14.36 6.18
CA GLY A 81 5.08 13.98 7.11
C GLY A 81 4.57 13.45 8.45
N GLY A 82 3.28 13.55 8.71
CA GLY A 82 2.70 13.20 10.02
C GLY A 82 3.11 14.22 11.09
N ILE A 83 3.52 13.75 12.29
CA ILE A 83 4.00 14.62 13.38
C ILE A 83 5.35 15.27 13.01
N SER A 84 6.21 14.58 12.25
CA SER A 84 7.41 15.16 11.63
C SER A 84 7.01 15.97 10.40
N LEU A 85 6.26 17.06 10.62
CA LEU A 85 5.56 17.83 9.60
C LEU A 85 6.50 18.43 8.57
N LYS A 86 6.21 18.24 7.30
CA LYS A 86 6.90 18.87 6.18
C LYS A 86 6.70 20.41 6.20
N PRO A 87 7.68 21.19 5.71
CA PRO A 87 7.45 22.62 5.42
C PRO A 87 6.26 22.79 4.48
N ALA A 88 5.50 23.90 4.64
CA ALA A 88 4.33 24.18 3.78
C ALA A 88 4.70 24.29 2.30
N LYS A 89 5.91 24.79 2.00
CA LYS A 89 6.44 24.91 0.64
C LYS A 89 6.55 23.52 -0.02
N PHE A 90 5.90 23.34 -1.15
CA PHE A 90 5.82 22.09 -1.94
C PHE A 90 5.04 20.96 -1.27
N MET A 91 4.36 21.18 -0.14
CA MET A 91 3.50 20.14 0.46
C MET A 91 2.31 19.79 -0.46
N GLU A 92 1.85 20.74 -1.25
CA GLU A 92 0.80 20.52 -2.27
C GLU A 92 1.17 19.47 -3.31
N ASP A 93 2.46 19.27 -3.57
CA ASP A 93 2.95 18.25 -4.49
C ASP A 93 2.82 16.83 -3.93
N MET A 94 2.66 16.68 -2.61
CA MET A 94 2.55 15.37 -1.95
C MET A 94 1.29 14.57 -2.33
N THR A 95 0.49 15.07 -3.24
CA THR A 95 -0.58 14.31 -3.93
C THR A 95 -0.04 13.22 -4.87
N TYR A 96 1.23 13.28 -5.26
CA TYR A 96 1.86 12.28 -6.11
C TYR A 96 2.55 11.14 -5.34
N ASP A 97 2.58 11.18 -4.02
CA ASP A 97 3.29 10.21 -3.18
C ASP A 97 2.72 8.77 -3.22
N MET A 98 1.73 8.60 -4.04
CA MET A 98 1.14 7.32 -4.43
C MET A 98 1.60 6.83 -5.83
N ALA A 99 2.59 7.49 -6.46
CA ALA A 99 3.03 7.16 -7.82
C ALA A 99 3.54 5.71 -7.96
N GLY A 100 4.20 5.17 -6.92
CA GLY A 100 4.62 3.78 -6.89
C GLY A 100 3.43 2.81 -7.03
N SER A 101 2.35 3.05 -6.30
CA SER A 101 1.13 2.25 -6.43
C SER A 101 0.47 2.44 -7.80
N ALA A 102 0.47 3.67 -8.34
CA ALA A 102 -0.10 3.95 -9.66
C ALA A 102 0.64 3.19 -10.77
N THR A 103 1.97 3.09 -10.68
CA THR A 103 2.80 2.32 -11.60
C THR A 103 2.43 0.82 -11.54
N VAL A 104 2.33 0.26 -10.34
CA VAL A 104 1.93 -1.15 -10.15
C VAL A 104 0.52 -1.41 -10.70
N VAL A 105 -0.43 -0.53 -10.41
CA VAL A 105 -1.81 -0.63 -10.93
C VAL A 105 -1.85 -0.55 -12.45
N GLY A 106 -1.12 0.39 -13.04
CA GLY A 106 -1.00 0.55 -14.49
C GLY A 106 -0.42 -0.68 -15.16
N LEU A 107 0.66 -1.24 -14.59
CA LEU A 107 1.28 -2.48 -15.04
C LEU A 107 0.30 -3.64 -14.99
N MET A 108 -0.34 -3.90 -13.84
CA MET A 108 -1.28 -5.01 -13.68
C MET A 108 -2.48 -4.90 -14.64
N LYS A 109 -3.02 -3.70 -14.81
CA LYS A 109 -4.07 -3.43 -15.80
C LYS A 109 -3.60 -3.72 -17.22
N SER A 110 -2.38 -3.28 -17.58
CA SER A 110 -1.79 -3.53 -18.91
C SER A 110 -1.60 -5.02 -19.17
N LEU A 111 -1.05 -5.79 -18.20
CA LEU A 111 -0.88 -7.23 -18.33
C LEU A 111 -2.22 -7.94 -18.58
N ALA A 112 -3.25 -7.55 -17.84
CA ALA A 112 -4.58 -8.13 -17.99
C ALA A 112 -5.22 -7.77 -19.34
N MET A 113 -5.18 -6.50 -19.76
CA MET A 113 -5.75 -6.05 -21.04
C MET A 113 -5.07 -6.69 -22.24
N ARG A 114 -3.75 -6.91 -22.17
CA ARG A 114 -2.96 -7.57 -23.22
C ARG A 114 -3.04 -9.09 -23.17
N LYS A 115 -3.74 -9.66 -22.17
CA LYS A 115 -3.76 -11.11 -21.93
C LYS A 115 -2.35 -11.71 -21.90
N ALA A 116 -1.44 -11.01 -21.20
CA ALA A 116 -0.02 -11.35 -21.17
C ALA A 116 0.18 -12.77 -20.60
N LYS A 117 1.05 -13.56 -21.24
CA LYS A 117 1.39 -14.94 -20.85
C LYS A 117 2.38 -14.93 -19.68
N VAL A 118 1.95 -14.41 -18.54
CA VAL A 118 2.73 -14.33 -17.29
C VAL A 118 1.79 -14.44 -16.10
N ASN A 119 2.23 -15.06 -15.01
CA ASN A 119 1.56 -14.95 -13.73
C ASN A 119 2.18 -13.77 -12.97
N ALA A 120 1.36 -12.85 -12.52
CA ALA A 120 1.80 -11.65 -11.82
C ALA A 120 0.85 -11.29 -10.68
N VAL A 121 1.39 -10.64 -9.66
CA VAL A 121 0.63 -10.05 -8.56
C VAL A 121 1.14 -8.65 -8.28
N GLY A 122 0.23 -7.70 -8.23
CA GLY A 122 0.49 -6.35 -7.74
C GLY A 122 -0.05 -6.20 -6.32
N ILE A 123 0.73 -5.61 -5.43
CA ILE A 123 0.34 -5.34 -4.05
C ILE A 123 0.57 -3.85 -3.78
N VAL A 124 -0.43 -3.17 -3.24
CA VAL A 124 -0.32 -1.74 -2.91
C VAL A 124 -0.85 -1.48 -1.51
N GLY A 125 -0.05 -0.79 -0.69
CA GLY A 125 -0.47 -0.26 0.60
C GLY A 125 -1.01 1.15 0.42
N LEU A 126 -2.23 1.42 0.87
CA LEU A 126 -2.94 2.68 0.64
C LEU A 126 -3.22 3.35 1.99
N VAL A 127 -2.64 4.52 2.21
CA VAL A 127 -2.75 5.30 3.45
C VAL A 127 -2.73 6.80 3.16
N GLU A 128 -3.04 7.61 4.17
CA GLU A 128 -2.68 9.03 4.24
C GLU A 128 -1.81 9.25 5.49
N ASN A 129 -0.67 9.91 5.35
CA ASN A 129 0.18 10.30 6.47
C ASN A 129 -0.19 11.72 6.93
N MET A 130 -0.96 11.80 8.00
CA MET A 130 -1.54 13.05 8.49
C MET A 130 -1.16 13.32 9.95
N PRO A 131 -0.97 14.59 10.35
CA PRO A 131 -0.90 14.94 11.77
C PRO A 131 -2.30 14.78 12.38
N GLY A 132 -2.34 14.45 13.66
CA GLY A 132 -3.60 14.30 14.39
C GLY A 132 -3.35 13.84 15.82
N GLY A 133 -4.37 13.92 16.65
CA GLY A 133 -4.27 13.49 18.06
C GLY A 133 -3.96 12.01 18.24
N ASN A 134 -4.23 11.20 17.21
CA ASN A 134 -3.96 9.76 17.21
C ASN A 134 -2.77 9.38 16.30
N ALA A 135 -2.05 10.35 15.73
CA ALA A 135 -0.95 10.09 14.81
C ALA A 135 0.22 9.40 15.50
N GLN A 136 0.95 8.57 14.74
CA GLN A 136 2.21 7.98 15.15
C GLN A 136 3.23 9.08 15.47
N ARG A 137 4.03 8.89 16.50
CA ARG A 137 4.99 9.87 17.00
C ARG A 137 6.42 9.36 16.86
N PRO A 138 7.40 10.24 16.69
CA PRO A 138 8.81 9.89 16.92
C PRO A 138 8.98 9.28 18.32
N GLY A 139 9.72 8.17 18.42
CA GLY A 139 9.90 7.39 19.64
C GLY A 139 8.87 6.25 19.83
N ASP A 140 7.79 6.20 19.06
CA ASP A 140 6.88 5.07 19.10
C ASP A 140 7.57 3.80 18.59
N ILE A 141 7.26 2.65 19.23
CA ILE A 141 7.77 1.34 18.81
C ILE A 141 6.59 0.52 18.31
N VAL A 142 6.64 0.06 17.07
CA VAL A 142 5.61 -0.75 16.45
C VAL A 142 6.12 -2.14 16.08
N LYS A 143 5.27 -3.15 16.21
CA LYS A 143 5.58 -4.51 15.76
C LYS A 143 5.06 -4.70 14.34
N SER A 144 5.97 -4.96 13.39
CA SER A 144 5.65 -5.21 12.00
C SER A 144 4.99 -6.58 11.78
N TYR A 145 4.44 -6.80 10.60
CA TYR A 145 3.89 -8.10 10.18
C TYR A 145 4.91 -9.24 10.26
N SER A 146 6.21 -8.97 10.02
CA SER A 146 7.29 -9.95 10.19
C SER A 146 7.59 -10.31 11.66
N GLY A 147 6.91 -9.68 12.62
CA GLY A 147 7.15 -9.85 14.05
C GLY A 147 8.29 -9.01 14.63
N LYS A 148 9.09 -8.34 13.79
CA LYS A 148 10.17 -7.43 14.22
C LYS A 148 9.59 -6.13 14.76
N THR A 149 10.23 -5.56 15.78
CA THR A 149 9.92 -4.23 16.30
C THR A 149 10.67 -3.17 15.52
N VAL A 150 10.01 -2.04 15.29
CA VAL A 150 10.55 -0.88 14.57
C VAL A 150 10.34 0.34 15.44
N GLU A 151 11.41 1.04 15.77
CA GLU A 151 11.36 2.35 16.40
C GLU A 151 11.17 3.42 15.33
N ILE A 152 10.19 4.29 15.54
CA ILE A 152 9.88 5.39 14.63
C ILE A 152 10.68 6.61 15.04
N LEU A 153 11.74 6.93 14.31
CA LEU A 153 12.55 8.12 14.56
C LEU A 153 12.02 9.36 13.84
N ASN A 154 11.39 9.15 12.69
CA ASN A 154 10.84 10.21 11.84
C ASN A 154 9.59 9.70 11.14
N THR A 155 8.44 10.35 11.37
CA THR A 155 7.16 9.94 10.77
C THR A 155 7.04 10.32 9.30
N ASP A 156 7.96 11.13 8.76
CA ASP A 156 8.09 11.43 7.32
C ASP A 156 8.89 10.35 6.55
N ALA A 157 9.35 9.31 7.24
CA ALA A 157 9.94 8.11 6.64
C ALA A 157 8.91 6.97 6.52
N GLU A 158 7.68 7.29 6.22
CA GLU A 158 6.47 6.45 6.25
C GLU A 158 6.42 5.41 5.13
N GLY A 159 6.95 5.73 3.95
CA GLY A 159 6.90 4.85 2.78
C GLY A 159 7.53 3.49 3.04
N ARG A 160 8.68 3.46 3.71
CA ARG A 160 9.36 2.21 4.11
C ARG A 160 8.55 1.40 5.11
N LEU A 161 7.72 2.03 5.94
CA LEU A 161 6.85 1.36 6.91
C LEU A 161 5.67 0.68 6.21
N VAL A 162 5.04 1.38 5.26
CA VAL A 162 3.99 0.80 4.40
C VAL A 162 4.52 -0.38 3.60
N LEU A 163 5.73 -0.25 3.03
CA LEU A 163 6.35 -1.29 2.22
C LEU A 163 6.83 -2.48 3.04
N ALA A 164 7.29 -2.30 4.27
CA ALA A 164 7.78 -3.39 5.12
C ALA A 164 6.72 -4.47 5.32
N ASP A 165 5.51 -4.10 5.75
CA ASP A 165 4.42 -5.05 5.93
C ASP A 165 3.95 -5.64 4.59
N ALA A 166 3.88 -4.82 3.53
CA ALA A 166 3.46 -5.27 2.20
C ALA A 166 4.44 -6.28 1.59
N LEU A 167 5.74 -6.06 1.73
CA LEU A 167 6.79 -6.96 1.23
C LEU A 167 6.77 -8.29 1.97
N THR A 168 6.76 -8.28 3.31
CA THR A 168 6.69 -9.51 4.12
C THR A 168 5.43 -10.31 3.81
N PHE A 169 4.28 -9.63 3.69
CA PHE A 169 3.03 -10.27 3.29
C PHE A 169 3.14 -10.93 1.92
N THR A 170 3.79 -10.26 0.97
CA THR A 170 4.00 -10.77 -0.39
C THR A 170 4.84 -12.03 -0.38
N GLU A 171 5.94 -12.03 0.37
CA GLU A 171 6.83 -13.18 0.54
C GLU A 171 6.10 -14.39 1.12
N GLU A 172 5.42 -14.21 2.25
CA GLU A 172 4.75 -15.31 2.96
C GLU A 172 3.54 -15.86 2.20
N LYS A 173 2.65 -15.00 1.69
CA LYS A 173 1.39 -15.44 1.07
C LYS A 173 1.56 -15.99 -0.33
N LEU A 174 2.61 -15.61 -1.04
CA LEU A 174 2.86 -16.04 -2.41
C LEU A 174 4.02 -17.01 -2.52
N SER A 175 4.65 -17.38 -1.39
CA SER A 175 5.82 -18.26 -1.33
C SER A 175 6.92 -17.84 -2.29
N LEU A 176 7.15 -16.53 -2.42
CA LEU A 176 8.18 -15.95 -3.27
C LEU A 176 9.53 -16.06 -2.54
N ILE A 177 10.54 -16.58 -3.23
CA ILE A 177 11.89 -16.71 -2.69
C ILE A 177 12.72 -15.46 -3.00
N HIS A 178 12.33 -14.72 -4.05
CA HIS A 178 13.00 -13.48 -4.47
C HIS A 178 11.97 -12.43 -4.86
N ILE A 179 12.17 -11.24 -4.36
CA ILE A 179 11.41 -10.02 -4.66
C ILE A 179 12.29 -9.10 -5.49
#